data_0fdd5052fa3a8e574a2986c1aac534d3
#
_entry.id   0fdd5052fa3a8e574a2986c1aac534d3
#
_cell.length_a   1.000
_cell.length_b   1.000
_cell.length_c   1.000
_cell.angle_alpha   90.00
_cell.angle_beta   90.00
_cell.angle_gamma   90.00
#
_symmetry.space_group_name_H-M   'P 1'
#
loop_
_entity.id
_entity.type
_entity.pdbx_description
1 polymer ?
#
loop_
_entity_poly.entity_id
_entity_poly.type
_entity_poly.pdbx_seq_one_letter_code
_entity_poly.pdbx_strand_id
1 'polypeptide(L)'
;MNGFGNWLRQLGAKLRMGLTRFMTGRYGTDKLNTVILTAGVIVCVVSLFIQSAAVDLALTFVAYGLMFWAMFRTFSRNTYKRYQENRRFLILLDRIKDREHRYFDCPRCRQPVRVPKGKGKIAITCPKCKEKFIKKT
;
A
#
# COMPACT_ATOMS: atom_id res chain seq x y z
N MET A 1 -2.78 45.14 12.09
CA MET A 1 -1.85 44.15 11.53
C MET A 1 -2.46 42.74 11.32
N ASN A 2 -3.79 42.58 11.26
CA ASN A 2 -4.43 41.24 11.21
C ASN A 2 -4.94 40.82 9.81
N GLY A 3 -4.79 41.67 8.79
CA GLY A 3 -5.32 41.37 7.44
C GLY A 3 -4.57 40.26 6.69
N PHE A 4 -3.25 40.23 6.79
CA PHE A 4 -2.39 39.23 6.12
C PHE A 4 -2.60 37.81 6.70
N GLY A 5 -2.73 37.68 8.02
CA GLY A 5 -3.02 36.40 8.66
C GLY A 5 -4.42 35.84 8.29
N ASN A 6 -5.41 36.70 8.18
CA ASN A 6 -6.75 36.28 7.77
C ASN A 6 -6.79 35.88 6.27
N TRP A 7 -6.07 36.60 5.41
CA TRP A 7 -5.93 36.26 3.99
C TRP A 7 -5.26 34.88 3.80
N LEU A 8 -4.16 34.61 4.52
CA LEU A 8 -3.50 33.30 4.49
C LEU A 8 -4.42 32.16 4.94
N ARG A 9 -5.19 32.36 6.02
CA ARG A 9 -6.18 31.39 6.49
C ARG A 9 -7.27 31.11 5.47
N GLN A 10 -7.80 32.16 4.83
CA GLN A 10 -8.82 32.03 3.80
C GLN A 10 -8.25 31.33 2.55
N LEU A 11 -7.03 31.64 2.13
CA LEU A 11 -6.36 30.97 1.02
C LEU A 11 -6.15 29.49 1.35
N GLY A 12 -5.68 29.16 2.54
CA GLY A 12 -5.52 27.78 3.00
C GLY A 12 -6.84 27.01 3.04
N ALA A 13 -7.91 27.65 3.51
CA ALA A 13 -9.25 27.05 3.50
C ALA A 13 -9.78 26.77 2.09
N LYS A 14 -9.63 27.72 1.16
CA LYS A 14 -10.00 27.54 -0.25
C LYS A 14 -9.21 26.43 -0.94
N LEU A 15 -7.89 26.40 -0.72
CA LEU A 15 -7.02 25.33 -1.25
C LEU A 15 -7.40 23.96 -0.70
N ARG A 16 -7.65 23.88 0.62
CA ARG A 16 -8.08 22.65 1.27
C ARG A 16 -9.41 22.15 0.72
N MET A 17 -10.40 23.03 0.57
CA MET A 17 -11.71 22.67 -0.01
C MET A 17 -11.58 22.23 -1.47
N GLY A 18 -10.77 22.92 -2.27
CA GLY A 18 -10.48 22.53 -3.65
C GLY A 18 -9.82 21.17 -3.75
N LEU A 19 -8.81 20.91 -2.90
CA LEU A 19 -8.11 19.63 -2.83
C LEU A 19 -9.04 18.49 -2.38
N THR A 20 -9.87 18.72 -1.36
CA THR A 20 -10.84 17.74 -0.88
C THR A 20 -11.85 17.39 -1.98
N ARG A 21 -12.39 18.40 -2.67
CA ARG A 21 -13.32 18.19 -3.79
C ARG A 21 -12.64 17.43 -4.95
N PHE A 22 -11.38 17.74 -5.26
CA PHE A 22 -10.61 17.04 -6.28
C PHE A 22 -10.34 15.57 -5.91
N MET A 23 -10.07 15.29 -4.62
CA MET A 23 -9.82 13.93 -4.12
C MET A 23 -11.09 13.10 -3.91
N THR A 24 -12.28 13.72 -3.93
CA THR A 24 -13.55 13.00 -3.79
C THR A 24 -13.70 11.97 -4.92
N GLY A 25 -13.96 10.70 -4.56
CA GLY A 25 -14.06 9.59 -5.51
C GLY A 25 -12.73 9.02 -6.01
N ARG A 26 -11.58 9.49 -5.49
CA ARG A 26 -10.25 8.93 -5.75
C ARG A 26 -9.79 8.07 -4.58
N TYR A 27 -8.90 7.13 -4.86
CA TYR A 27 -8.46 6.15 -3.85
C TYR A 27 -7.67 6.77 -2.70
N GLY A 28 -6.82 7.75 -3.00
CA GLY A 28 -5.92 8.38 -2.02
C GLY A 28 -4.66 7.56 -1.73
N THR A 29 -4.03 7.84 -0.58
CA THR A 29 -2.80 7.17 -0.13
C THR A 29 -3.12 5.96 0.75
N ASP A 30 -2.42 4.85 0.54
CA ASP A 30 -2.50 3.64 1.34
C ASP A 30 -1.10 3.14 1.76
N LYS A 31 -1.04 2.06 2.55
CA LYS A 31 0.25 1.51 3.02
C LYS A 31 1.14 1.04 1.86
N LEU A 32 0.57 0.39 0.85
CA LEU A 32 1.32 -0.02 -0.33
C LEU A 32 1.87 1.19 -1.08
N ASN A 33 1.08 2.25 -1.24
CA ASN A 33 1.51 3.47 -1.89
C ASN A 33 2.64 4.17 -1.13
N THR A 34 2.54 4.21 0.21
CA THR A 34 3.61 4.75 1.06
C THR A 34 4.91 3.97 0.89
N VAL A 35 4.84 2.63 0.84
CA VAL A 35 6.04 1.80 0.61
C VAL A 35 6.66 2.05 -0.77
N ILE A 36 5.85 2.21 -1.82
CA ILE A 36 6.35 2.52 -3.17
C ILE A 36 7.04 3.89 -3.18
N LEU A 37 6.44 4.90 -2.55
CA LEU A 37 7.03 6.23 -2.44
C LEU A 37 8.33 6.22 -1.65
N THR A 38 8.36 5.57 -0.49
CA THR A 38 9.57 5.47 0.33
C THR A 38 10.68 4.70 -0.40
N ALA A 39 10.35 3.64 -1.13
CA ALA A 39 11.31 2.92 -1.98
C ALA A 39 11.89 3.84 -3.05
N GLY A 40 11.06 4.63 -3.74
CA GLY A 40 11.51 5.61 -4.74
C GLY A 40 12.46 6.65 -4.14
N VAL A 41 12.13 7.18 -2.96
CA VAL A 41 13.00 8.14 -2.24
C VAL A 41 14.33 7.49 -1.84
N ILE A 42 14.30 6.26 -1.32
CA ILE A 42 15.53 5.52 -0.95
C ILE A 42 16.42 5.32 -2.18
N VAL A 43 15.87 4.88 -3.33
CA VAL A 43 16.63 4.72 -4.56
C VAL A 43 17.23 6.06 -5.01
N CYS A 44 16.48 7.16 -4.91
CA CYS A 44 16.97 8.50 -5.24
C CYS A 44 18.11 8.93 -4.31
N VAL A 45 18.03 8.66 -3.01
CA VAL A 45 19.11 8.95 -2.06
C VAL A 45 20.34 8.09 -2.33
N VAL A 46 20.17 6.82 -2.63
CA VAL A 46 21.28 5.91 -2.96
C VAL A 46 21.99 6.35 -4.23
N SER A 47 21.27 6.85 -5.25
CA SER A 47 21.88 7.32 -6.50
C SER A 47 22.86 8.46 -6.29
N LEU A 48 22.64 9.33 -5.27
CA LEU A 48 23.56 10.45 -4.93
C LEU A 48 24.97 9.98 -4.53
N PHE A 49 25.14 8.74 -4.08
CA PHE A 49 26.42 8.18 -3.65
C PHE A 49 27.14 7.38 -4.76
N ILE A 50 26.53 7.27 -5.93
CA ILE A 50 27.06 6.47 -7.05
C ILE A 50 27.79 7.38 -8.00
N GLN A 51 29.09 7.08 -8.22
CA GLN A 51 29.96 7.89 -9.09
C GLN A 51 29.85 7.51 -10.59
N SER A 52 29.24 6.38 -10.91
CA SER A 52 29.07 5.94 -12.30
C SER A 52 27.84 6.60 -12.93
N ALA A 53 28.04 7.46 -13.91
CA ALA A 53 26.99 8.20 -14.59
C ALA A 53 25.90 7.29 -15.22
N ALA A 54 26.29 6.14 -15.77
CA ALA A 54 25.33 5.21 -16.38
C ALA A 54 24.42 4.53 -15.33
N VAL A 55 24.99 4.16 -14.17
CA VAL A 55 24.23 3.54 -13.06
C VAL A 55 23.34 4.58 -12.39
N ASP A 56 23.86 5.78 -12.14
CA ASP A 56 23.08 6.88 -11.57
C ASP A 56 21.87 7.23 -12.44
N LEU A 57 22.07 7.36 -13.75
CA LEU A 57 21.01 7.61 -14.70
C LEU A 57 19.92 6.52 -14.66
N ALA A 58 20.33 5.24 -14.64
CA ALA A 58 19.39 4.12 -14.56
C ALA A 58 18.58 4.13 -13.26
N LEU A 59 19.21 4.36 -12.10
CA LEU A 59 18.55 4.44 -10.80
C LEU A 59 17.60 5.63 -10.72
N THR A 60 17.98 6.76 -11.28
CA THR A 60 17.14 7.96 -11.38
C THR A 60 15.86 7.67 -12.16
N PHE A 61 15.94 7.00 -13.31
CA PHE A 61 14.76 6.58 -14.05
C PHE A 61 13.86 5.63 -13.25
N VAL A 62 14.45 4.67 -12.52
CA VAL A 62 13.69 3.77 -11.63
C VAL A 62 12.99 4.56 -10.52
N ALA A 63 13.69 5.49 -9.86
CA ALA A 63 13.11 6.31 -8.81
C ALA A 63 11.91 7.15 -9.30
N TYR A 64 12.07 7.85 -10.41
CA TYR A 64 10.99 8.62 -11.02
C TYR A 64 9.84 7.75 -11.49
N GLY A 65 10.11 6.56 -12.05
CA GLY A 65 9.09 5.57 -12.41
C GLY A 65 8.25 5.13 -11.21
N LEU A 66 8.89 4.85 -10.07
CA LEU A 66 8.20 4.48 -8.83
C LEU A 66 7.35 5.64 -8.29
N MET A 67 7.88 6.87 -8.29
CA MET A 67 7.15 8.06 -7.84
C MET A 67 5.95 8.35 -8.74
N PHE A 68 6.12 8.25 -10.06
CA PHE A 68 5.04 8.42 -11.02
C PHE A 68 3.95 7.36 -10.85
N TRP A 69 4.35 6.10 -10.67
CA TRP A 69 3.43 4.99 -10.38
C TRP A 69 2.63 5.25 -9.10
N ALA A 70 3.28 5.68 -8.02
CA ALA A 70 2.63 6.02 -6.76
C ALA A 70 1.63 7.17 -6.92
N MET A 71 2.00 8.21 -7.68
CA MET A 71 1.12 9.33 -8.01
C MET A 71 -0.11 8.88 -8.82
N PHE A 72 0.11 8.10 -9.89
CA PHE A 72 -0.97 7.54 -10.70
C PHE A 72 -1.93 6.69 -9.85
N ARG A 73 -1.37 5.91 -8.91
CA ARG A 73 -2.15 5.08 -8.00
C ARG A 73 -3.00 5.94 -7.05
N THR A 74 -2.45 7.00 -6.48
CA THR A 74 -3.14 7.93 -5.56
C THR A 74 -4.34 8.59 -6.25
N PHE A 75 -4.20 8.98 -7.52
CA PHE A 75 -5.24 9.66 -8.28
C PHE A 75 -6.20 8.72 -9.02
N SER A 76 -6.01 7.41 -8.89
CA SER A 76 -6.86 6.40 -9.54
C SER A 76 -8.30 6.46 -9.03
N ARG A 77 -9.27 6.45 -9.94
CA ARG A 77 -10.70 6.34 -9.63
C ARG A 77 -11.16 4.90 -9.38
N ASN A 78 -10.34 3.91 -9.76
CA ASN A 78 -10.66 2.50 -9.53
C ASN A 78 -10.30 2.09 -8.08
N THR A 79 -11.08 2.59 -7.14
CA THR A 79 -10.87 2.41 -5.69
C THR A 79 -10.92 0.94 -5.27
N TYR A 80 -11.84 0.16 -5.87
CA TYR A 80 -11.97 -1.27 -5.56
C TYR A 80 -10.72 -2.08 -5.89
N LYS A 81 -10.17 -1.92 -7.10
CA LYS A 81 -8.95 -2.61 -7.52
C LYS A 81 -7.76 -2.24 -6.62
N ARG A 82 -7.59 -0.94 -6.33
CA ARG A 82 -6.51 -0.45 -5.47
C ARG A 82 -6.63 -0.95 -4.04
N TYR A 83 -7.84 -0.99 -3.50
CA TYR A 83 -8.10 -1.59 -2.19
C TYR A 83 -7.72 -3.08 -2.15
N GLN A 84 -8.07 -3.85 -3.17
CA GLN A 84 -7.71 -5.27 -3.26
C GLN A 84 -6.19 -5.49 -3.34
N GLU A 85 -5.47 -4.66 -4.09
CA GLU A 85 -4.01 -4.70 -4.19
C GLU A 85 -3.37 -4.41 -2.83
N ASN A 86 -3.79 -3.34 -2.15
CA ASN A 86 -3.30 -3.01 -0.82
C ASN A 86 -3.59 -4.11 0.21
N ARG A 87 -4.80 -4.69 0.17
CA ARG A 87 -5.18 -5.80 1.05
C ARG A 87 -4.29 -7.02 0.84
N ARG A 88 -4.00 -7.40 -0.42
CA ARG A 88 -3.06 -8.49 -0.72
C ARG A 88 -1.67 -8.21 -0.17
N PHE A 89 -1.20 -6.99 -0.34
CA PHE A 89 0.09 -6.56 0.19
C PHE A 89 0.15 -6.64 1.72
N LEU A 90 -0.88 -6.18 2.42
CA LEU A 90 -0.96 -6.28 3.88
C LEU A 90 -0.93 -7.73 4.36
N ILE A 91 -1.65 -8.63 3.69
CA ILE A 91 -1.62 -10.06 4.00
C ILE A 91 -0.23 -10.65 3.79
N LEU A 92 0.51 -10.24 2.75
CA LEU A 92 1.90 -10.65 2.55
C LEU A 92 2.80 -10.16 3.67
N LEU A 93 2.67 -8.90 4.09
CA LEU A 93 3.42 -8.36 5.23
C LEU A 93 3.11 -9.11 6.53
N ASP A 94 1.83 -9.40 6.78
CA ASP A 94 1.41 -10.17 7.95
C ASP A 94 1.99 -11.59 7.92
N ARG A 95 2.02 -12.26 6.76
CA ARG A 95 2.67 -13.57 6.59
C ARG A 95 4.16 -13.57 6.93
N ILE A 96 4.87 -12.49 6.59
CA ILE A 96 6.32 -12.35 6.84
C ILE A 96 6.58 -12.01 8.31
N LYS A 97 5.76 -11.11 8.87
CA LYS A 97 5.92 -10.61 10.25
C LYS A 97 5.45 -11.63 11.30
N ASP A 98 4.39 -12.36 11.00
CA ASP A 98 3.75 -13.28 11.94
C ASP A 98 4.43 -14.66 11.90
N ARG A 99 5.30 -14.91 12.87
CA ARG A 99 6.02 -16.18 13.02
C ARG A 99 5.21 -17.28 13.73
N GLU A 100 4.18 -16.90 14.44
CA GLU A 100 3.36 -17.80 15.27
C GLU A 100 2.17 -18.40 14.51
N HIS A 101 1.77 -17.77 13.41
CA HIS A 101 0.62 -18.20 12.64
C HIS A 101 0.99 -18.55 11.20
N ARG A 102 0.16 -19.40 10.61
CA ARG A 102 0.18 -19.69 9.15
C ARG A 102 -1.09 -19.18 8.50
N TYR A 103 -0.95 -18.75 7.28
CA TYR A 103 -2.06 -18.26 6.45
C TYR A 103 -2.32 -19.27 5.34
N PHE A 104 -3.54 -19.80 5.30
CA PHE A 104 -4.00 -20.70 4.26
C PHE A 104 -5.12 -20.04 3.47
N ASP A 105 -5.08 -20.20 2.15
CA ASP A 105 -6.15 -19.70 1.31
C ASP A 105 -7.25 -20.76 1.18
N CYS A 106 -8.51 -20.34 1.38
CA CYS A 106 -9.66 -21.24 1.23
C CYS A 106 -9.75 -21.77 -0.21
N PRO A 107 -9.93 -23.09 -0.43
CA PRO A 107 -10.00 -23.66 -1.78
C PRO A 107 -11.21 -23.15 -2.58
N ARG A 108 -12.33 -22.80 -1.91
CA ARG A 108 -13.56 -22.36 -2.55
C ARG A 108 -13.60 -20.86 -2.87
N CYS A 109 -13.23 -19.99 -1.90
CA CYS A 109 -13.40 -18.55 -2.07
C CYS A 109 -12.07 -17.76 -2.03
N ARG A 110 -10.92 -18.44 -1.90
CA ARG A 110 -9.57 -17.86 -1.83
C ARG A 110 -9.39 -16.81 -0.73
N GLN A 111 -10.25 -16.85 0.30
CA GLN A 111 -10.10 -16.00 1.47
C GLN A 111 -8.93 -16.52 2.31
N PRO A 112 -7.93 -15.69 2.67
CA PRO A 112 -6.88 -16.08 3.60
C PRO A 112 -7.45 -16.25 5.00
N VAL A 113 -7.12 -17.39 5.62
CA VAL A 113 -7.51 -17.76 6.99
C VAL A 113 -6.25 -17.91 7.83
N ARG A 114 -6.20 -17.21 8.95
CA ARG A 114 -5.09 -17.24 9.90
C ARG A 114 -5.31 -18.36 10.90
N VAL A 115 -4.30 -19.22 11.09
CA VAL A 115 -4.36 -20.35 12.01
C VAL A 115 -3.06 -20.46 12.82
N PRO A 116 -3.09 -20.90 14.07
CA PRO A 116 -1.89 -21.06 14.88
C PRO A 116 -0.98 -22.17 14.32
N LYS A 117 0.32 -21.97 14.39
CA LYS A 117 1.35 -22.89 13.95
C LYS A 117 1.55 -24.01 14.99
N GLY A 118 1.99 -25.20 14.54
CA GLY A 118 2.42 -26.28 15.46
C GLY A 118 1.31 -27.18 15.99
N LYS A 119 0.06 -27.05 15.53
CA LYS A 119 -1.06 -27.90 15.97
C LYS A 119 -1.30 -29.15 15.10
N GLY A 120 -0.35 -29.51 14.22
CA GLY A 120 -0.46 -30.67 13.37
C GLY A 120 -1.55 -30.55 12.29
N LYS A 121 -2.31 -31.60 12.05
CA LYS A 121 -3.45 -31.56 11.11
C LYS A 121 -4.66 -30.93 11.79
N ILE A 122 -5.15 -29.83 11.26
CA ILE A 122 -6.31 -29.11 11.80
C ILE A 122 -7.39 -28.95 10.73
N ALA A 123 -8.65 -29.01 11.16
CA ALA A 123 -9.80 -28.65 10.35
C ALA A 123 -10.04 -27.14 10.44
N ILE A 124 -9.97 -26.45 9.32
CA ILE A 124 -10.12 -25.01 9.22
C ILE A 124 -11.50 -24.73 8.61
N THR A 125 -12.29 -23.90 9.29
CA THR A 125 -13.56 -23.43 8.76
C THR A 125 -13.40 -22.02 8.20
N CYS A 126 -13.69 -21.80 6.93
CA CYS A 126 -13.61 -20.50 6.30
C CYS A 126 -14.68 -19.55 6.87
N PRO A 127 -14.32 -18.34 7.37
CA PRO A 127 -15.29 -17.39 7.93
C PRO A 127 -16.23 -16.80 6.86
N LYS A 128 -15.83 -16.82 5.56
CA LYS A 128 -16.58 -16.23 4.46
C LYS A 128 -17.60 -17.21 3.84
N CYS A 129 -17.17 -18.43 3.49
CA CYS A 129 -18.02 -19.40 2.77
C CYS A 129 -18.35 -20.64 3.61
N LYS A 130 -17.90 -20.70 4.87
CA LYS A 130 -18.12 -21.80 5.84
C LYS A 130 -17.58 -23.16 5.36
N GLU A 131 -16.81 -23.19 4.28
CA GLU A 131 -16.15 -24.39 3.79
C GLU A 131 -15.15 -24.92 4.82
N LYS A 132 -15.16 -26.25 5.05
CA LYS A 132 -14.22 -26.92 5.95
C LYS A 132 -13.14 -27.61 5.14
N PHE A 133 -11.88 -27.34 5.45
CA PHE A 133 -10.75 -27.98 4.81
C PHE A 133 -9.64 -28.30 5.84
N ILE A 134 -8.88 -29.35 5.55
CA ILE A 134 -7.83 -29.83 6.47
C ILE A 134 -6.48 -29.39 5.93
N LYS A 135 -5.66 -28.80 6.78
CA LYS A 135 -4.26 -28.44 6.50
C LYS A 135 -3.36 -28.79 7.66
N LYS A 136 -2.08 -29.04 7.36
CA LYS A 136 -1.04 -29.26 8.38
C LYS A 136 -0.35 -27.94 8.67
N THR A 137 -0.30 -27.56 9.94
CA THR A 137 0.37 -26.33 10.40
C THR A 137 1.77 -26.58 10.89
#